data_332d03babbcf4de0e115a019cb5cecc5
#
_entry.id   332d03babbcf4de0e115a019cb5cecc5
#
_cell.length_a   1.000
_cell.length_b   1.000
_cell.length_c   1.000
_cell.angle_alpha   90.00
_cell.angle_beta   90.00
_cell.angle_gamma   90.00
#
_symmetry.space_group_name_H-M   'P 1'
#
loop_
_entity.id
_entity.type
_entity.pdbx_description
1 polymer ?
#
loop_
_entity_poly.entity_id
_entity_poly.type
_entity_poly.pdbx_seq_one_letter_code
_entity_poly.pdbx_strand_id
1 'polypeptide(L)'
;MDFPQPTPPQTYIPLGVTGDFENKSLKSEGKNWIASNAIIIGDIVIKNDASVWFNAVLRGDIERIILGEGSNIQDGSVLHTDPGCPLTIGKGVTVGHMVMLHGCTIDDDTLIGIGSTILNKAKIGKN
;
A
#
# COMPACT_ATOMS: atom_id res chain seq x y z
N MET A 1 -1.41 -12.78 13.61
CA MET A 1 -0.16 -12.32 14.24
C MET A 1 -0.34 -10.90 14.73
N ASP A 2 -0.07 -10.67 16.02
CA ASP A 2 -0.36 -9.39 16.65
C ASP A 2 0.86 -8.49 16.67
N PHE A 3 1.21 -7.96 15.51
CA PHE A 3 2.19 -6.89 15.47
C PHE A 3 1.51 -5.57 15.78
N PRO A 4 2.09 -4.76 16.66
CA PRO A 4 1.58 -3.41 16.85
C PRO A 4 1.59 -2.67 15.52
N GLN A 5 0.44 -2.14 15.15
CA GLN A 5 0.36 -1.32 13.96
C GLN A 5 0.88 0.08 14.25
N PRO A 6 1.55 0.72 13.27
CA PRO A 6 1.94 2.11 13.46
C PRO A 6 0.70 2.98 13.69
N THR A 7 0.80 3.90 14.65
CA THR A 7 -0.28 4.83 14.96
C THR A 7 0.06 6.18 14.37
N PRO A 8 -0.66 6.62 13.32
CA PRO A 8 -0.40 7.93 12.74
C PRO A 8 -0.69 9.07 13.72
N PRO A 9 0.03 10.18 13.61
CA PRO A 9 -0.24 11.36 14.43
C PRO A 9 -1.66 11.87 14.24
N GLN A 10 -2.35 12.20 15.34
CA GLN A 10 -3.75 12.60 15.31
C GLN A 10 -3.98 13.98 14.66
N THR A 11 -2.99 14.85 14.78
CA THR A 11 -3.12 16.24 14.33
C THR A 11 -2.52 16.51 12.96
N TYR A 12 -1.85 15.52 12.40
CA TYR A 12 -1.17 15.69 11.14
C TYR A 12 -2.09 15.29 9.99
N ILE A 13 -2.29 16.20 9.05
CA ILE A 13 -3.00 15.91 7.81
C ILE A 13 -1.94 15.67 6.75
N PRO A 14 -1.74 14.45 6.33
CA PRO A 14 -0.70 14.15 5.37
C PRO A 14 -1.03 14.73 4.02
N LEU A 15 -0.01 15.26 3.40
CA LEU A 15 -0.08 15.76 2.04
C LEU A 15 0.93 15.01 1.22
N GLY A 16 0.81 13.68 1.21
CA GLY A 16 1.63 12.88 0.33
C GLY A 16 1.53 13.41 -1.09
N VAL A 17 2.55 13.19 -1.87
CA VAL A 17 2.51 13.57 -3.28
C VAL A 17 1.57 12.63 -4.00
N THR A 18 0.41 13.14 -4.43
CA THR A 18 -0.54 12.39 -5.24
C THR A 18 -0.52 12.93 -6.66
N GLY A 19 -0.64 12.04 -7.62
CA GLY A 19 -0.65 12.42 -9.02
C GLY A 19 -1.64 11.60 -9.83
N ASP A 20 -2.34 12.28 -10.73
CA ASP A 20 -3.20 11.61 -11.69
C ASP A 20 -2.36 11.08 -12.85
N PHE A 21 -2.79 9.97 -13.40
CA PHE A 21 -2.20 9.41 -14.60
C PHE A 21 -3.32 8.92 -15.52
N GLU A 22 -3.49 9.56 -16.68
CA GLU A 22 -4.52 9.20 -17.66
C GLU A 22 -5.91 9.03 -17.05
N ASN A 23 -6.39 10.00 -16.29
CA ASN A 23 -7.66 9.97 -15.57
C ASN A 23 -7.74 8.97 -14.41
N LYS A 24 -6.62 8.38 -14.03
CA LYS A 24 -6.51 7.52 -12.85
C LYS A 24 -6.04 8.34 -11.66
N SER A 25 -6.68 8.15 -10.53
CA SER A 25 -6.36 8.93 -9.33
C SER A 25 -6.62 8.13 -8.07
N LEU A 26 -6.09 8.61 -6.97
CA LEU A 26 -6.31 8.02 -5.65
C LEU A 26 -7.79 8.08 -5.26
N LYS A 27 -8.31 6.93 -4.80
CA LYS A 27 -9.60 6.82 -4.15
C LYS A 27 -9.39 6.45 -2.70
N SER A 28 -9.73 7.38 -1.82
CA SER A 28 -9.59 7.19 -0.38
C SER A 28 -10.95 6.85 0.22
N GLU A 29 -11.01 5.74 0.95
CA GLU A 29 -12.22 5.28 1.63
C GLU A 29 -12.04 5.41 3.14
N GLY A 30 -12.98 6.08 3.81
CA GLY A 30 -12.91 6.28 5.25
C GLY A 30 -11.77 7.18 5.67
N LYS A 31 -11.15 6.84 6.80
CA LYS A 31 -10.01 7.58 7.34
C LYS A 31 -8.75 6.77 7.10
N ASN A 32 -7.77 7.39 6.52
CA ASN A 32 -6.44 6.79 6.33
C ASN A 32 -5.37 7.86 6.50
N TRP A 33 -4.13 7.43 6.53
CA TRP A 33 -3.01 8.33 6.72
C TRP A 33 -1.92 8.07 5.68
N ILE A 34 -1.47 9.12 5.04
CA ILE A 34 -0.43 9.06 4.02
C ILE A 34 0.67 10.04 4.42
N ALA A 35 1.88 9.54 4.58
CA ALA A 35 3.02 10.39 4.95
C ALA A 35 3.27 11.47 3.90
N SER A 36 3.76 12.63 4.35
CA SER A 36 3.95 13.80 3.49
C SER A 36 4.92 13.55 2.34
N ASN A 37 5.84 12.61 2.48
CA ASN A 37 6.80 12.29 1.43
C ASN A 37 6.56 10.91 0.79
N ALA A 38 5.41 10.31 1.02
CA ALA A 38 4.98 9.16 0.23
C ALA A 38 4.51 9.64 -1.15
N ILE A 39 4.71 8.82 -2.16
CA ILE A 39 4.28 9.14 -3.52
C ILE A 39 3.20 8.15 -3.95
N ILE A 40 2.03 8.68 -4.34
CA ILE A 40 0.89 7.87 -4.74
C ILE A 40 0.41 8.36 -6.09
N ILE A 41 0.55 7.53 -7.10
CA ILE A 41 0.27 7.91 -8.49
C ILE A 41 -0.63 6.88 -9.14
N GLY A 42 -1.64 7.34 -9.85
CA GLY A 42 -2.49 6.52 -10.70
C GLY A 42 -3.67 5.92 -9.97
N ASP A 43 -4.09 4.72 -10.39
CA ASP A 43 -5.28 4.04 -9.89
C ASP A 43 -4.98 3.31 -8.57
N ILE A 44 -5.15 4.02 -7.47
CA ILE A 44 -4.87 3.53 -6.13
C ILE A 44 -6.15 3.62 -5.29
N VAL A 45 -6.49 2.54 -4.59
CA VAL A 45 -7.56 2.54 -3.59
C VAL A 45 -6.94 2.30 -2.22
N ILE A 46 -7.14 3.25 -1.31
CA ILE A 46 -6.68 3.14 0.08
C ILE A 46 -7.91 3.10 0.98
N LYS A 47 -8.09 2.01 1.69
CA LYS A 47 -9.28 1.76 2.48
C LYS A 47 -9.16 2.32 3.89
N ASN A 48 -10.26 2.22 4.65
CA ASN A 48 -10.36 2.78 5.99
C ASN A 48 -9.27 2.24 6.91
N ASP A 49 -8.72 3.10 7.75
CA ASP A 49 -7.67 2.80 8.73
C ASP A 49 -6.36 2.28 8.14
N ALA A 50 -6.17 2.35 6.84
CA ALA A 50 -4.89 2.02 6.22
C ALA A 50 -3.90 3.17 6.36
N SER A 51 -2.61 2.86 6.27
CA SER A 51 -1.57 3.88 6.35
C SER A 51 -0.42 3.60 5.39
N VAL A 52 0.14 4.68 4.85
CA VAL A 52 1.29 4.63 3.96
C VAL A 52 2.37 5.54 4.54
N TRP A 53 3.53 4.97 4.80
CA TRP A 53 4.57 5.62 5.60
C TRP A 53 5.63 6.29 4.74
N PHE A 54 6.66 6.81 5.40
CA PHE A 54 7.61 7.74 4.77
C PHE A 54 8.39 7.10 3.63
N ASN A 55 8.57 7.83 2.56
CA ASN A 55 9.31 7.42 1.36
C ASN A 55 8.71 6.21 0.63
N ALA A 56 7.51 5.79 0.95
CA ALA A 56 6.85 4.72 0.20
C ALA A 56 6.36 5.25 -1.15
N VAL A 57 6.37 4.37 -2.16
CA VAL A 57 5.90 4.70 -3.51
C VAL A 57 4.86 3.69 -3.93
N LEU A 58 3.65 4.16 -4.22
CA LEU A 58 2.57 3.36 -4.78
C LEU A 58 2.28 3.90 -6.18
N ARG A 59 2.64 3.13 -7.19
CA ARG A 59 2.48 3.56 -8.57
C ARG A 59 1.52 2.61 -9.32
N GLY A 60 0.26 3.03 -9.40
CA GLY A 60 -0.82 2.30 -10.11
C GLY A 60 -1.07 2.88 -11.49
N ASP A 61 -0.03 3.10 -12.24
CA ASP A 61 -0.11 3.71 -13.58
C ASP A 61 -0.48 2.70 -14.68
N ILE A 62 -0.37 1.42 -14.43
CA ILE A 62 -0.71 0.36 -15.37
C ILE A 62 -1.97 -0.38 -14.92
N GLU A 63 -1.95 -1.01 -13.74
CA GLU A 63 -3.10 -1.68 -13.14
C GLU A 63 -3.34 -1.11 -11.74
N ARG A 64 -4.51 -1.43 -11.19
CA ARG A 64 -4.93 -0.93 -9.87
C ARG A 64 -4.12 -1.52 -8.73
N ILE A 65 -3.86 -0.69 -7.72
CA ILE A 65 -3.34 -1.11 -6.42
C ILE A 65 -4.42 -0.88 -5.37
N ILE A 66 -4.73 -1.93 -4.59
CA ILE A 66 -5.69 -1.83 -3.47
C ILE A 66 -4.96 -2.10 -2.17
N LEU A 67 -5.02 -1.15 -1.25
CA LEU A 67 -4.54 -1.31 0.12
C LEU A 67 -5.74 -1.50 1.03
N GLY A 68 -5.88 -2.70 1.60
CA GLY A 68 -7.04 -3.11 2.38
C GLY A 68 -7.15 -2.41 3.73
N GLU A 69 -8.31 -2.55 4.34
CA GLU A 69 -8.64 -1.92 5.62
C GLU A 69 -7.65 -2.31 6.70
N GLY A 70 -7.17 -1.32 7.46
CA GLY A 70 -6.28 -1.54 8.59
C GLY A 70 -4.87 -1.99 8.20
N SER A 71 -4.55 -2.03 6.91
CA SER A 71 -3.22 -2.44 6.45
C SER A 71 -2.25 -1.27 6.41
N ASN A 72 -0.96 -1.58 6.42
CA ASN A 72 0.05 -0.52 6.36
C ASN A 72 1.18 -0.89 5.42
N ILE A 73 1.68 0.14 4.74
CA ILE A 73 2.88 0.07 3.91
C ILE A 73 3.93 0.91 4.62
N GLN A 74 4.97 0.26 5.11
CA GLN A 74 5.99 0.94 5.91
C GLN A 74 7.07 1.58 5.03
N ASP A 75 7.97 2.26 5.69
CA ASP A 75 8.93 3.19 5.10
C ASP A 75 9.73 2.57 3.96
N GLY A 76 9.84 3.30 2.87
CA GLY A 76 10.71 2.95 1.75
C GLY A 76 10.22 1.82 0.84
N SER A 77 9.02 1.29 1.08
CA SER A 77 8.47 0.21 0.25
C SER A 77 7.98 0.75 -1.09
N VAL A 78 8.07 -0.09 -2.12
CA VAL A 78 7.65 0.26 -3.48
C VAL A 78 6.61 -0.75 -3.98
N LEU A 79 5.47 -0.25 -4.43
CA LEU A 79 4.38 -1.04 -4.97
C LEU A 79 4.12 -0.62 -6.42
N HIS A 80 4.14 -1.59 -7.32
CA HIS A 80 3.92 -1.35 -8.74
C HIS A 80 3.15 -2.51 -9.39
N THR A 81 2.76 -2.33 -10.63
CA THR A 81 1.93 -3.30 -11.36
C THR A 81 2.41 -3.44 -12.80
N ASP A 82 1.99 -4.52 -13.44
CA ASP A 82 2.20 -4.75 -14.87
C ASP A 82 0.85 -5.05 -15.55
N PRO A 83 0.76 -5.01 -16.88
CA PRO A 83 -0.48 -5.35 -17.58
C PRO A 83 -1.01 -6.72 -17.17
N GLY A 84 -2.28 -6.77 -16.74
CA GLY A 84 -2.92 -7.99 -16.26
C GLY A 84 -2.49 -8.45 -14.88
N CYS A 85 -1.67 -7.66 -14.19
CA CYS A 85 -1.14 -8.00 -12.86
C CYS A 85 -1.44 -6.87 -11.87
N PRO A 86 -2.71 -6.73 -11.41
CA PRO A 86 -3.03 -5.77 -10.35
C PRO A 86 -2.41 -6.20 -9.03
N LEU A 87 -2.30 -5.27 -8.10
CA LEU A 87 -1.74 -5.53 -6.79
C LEU A 87 -2.84 -5.36 -5.75
N THR A 88 -3.14 -6.43 -5.02
CA THR A 88 -4.22 -6.42 -4.03
C THR A 88 -3.67 -6.84 -2.67
N ILE A 89 -3.84 -5.97 -1.69
CA ILE A 89 -3.46 -6.22 -0.31
C ILE A 89 -4.74 -6.28 0.52
N GLY A 90 -4.91 -7.38 1.24
CA GLY A 90 -6.09 -7.63 2.08
C GLY A 90 -6.14 -6.76 3.33
N LYS A 91 -6.98 -7.16 4.30
CA LYS A 91 -7.16 -6.46 5.56
C LYS A 91 -6.06 -6.83 6.55
N GLY A 92 -5.70 -5.87 7.40
CA GLY A 92 -4.81 -6.13 8.52
C GLY A 92 -3.41 -6.60 8.13
N VAL A 93 -2.97 -6.28 6.93
CA VAL A 93 -1.66 -6.68 6.42
C VAL A 93 -0.60 -5.68 6.85
N THR A 94 0.51 -6.18 7.35
CA THR A 94 1.69 -5.36 7.62
C THR A 94 2.72 -5.60 6.53
N VAL A 95 3.03 -4.57 5.77
CA VAL A 95 4.15 -4.61 4.82
C VAL A 95 5.31 -3.88 5.46
N GLY A 96 6.37 -4.61 5.78
CA GLY A 96 7.54 -4.06 6.46
C GLY A 96 8.31 -3.05 5.61
N HIS A 97 9.40 -2.55 6.19
CA HIS A 97 10.22 -1.54 5.51
C HIS A 97 10.94 -2.10 4.28
N MET A 98 11.15 -1.27 3.28
CA MET A 98 11.97 -1.60 2.10
C MET A 98 11.50 -2.87 1.38
N VAL A 99 10.19 -3.07 1.30
CA VAL A 99 9.58 -4.21 0.61
C VAL A 99 9.26 -3.81 -0.82
N MET A 100 9.48 -4.74 -1.76
CA MET A 100 9.07 -4.60 -3.15
C MET A 100 7.89 -5.53 -3.42
N LEU A 101 6.73 -4.95 -3.71
CA LEU A 101 5.56 -5.71 -4.17
C LEU A 101 5.24 -5.31 -5.59
N HIS A 102 5.11 -6.32 -6.46
CA HIS A 102 4.88 -6.06 -7.87
C HIS A 102 3.83 -7.02 -8.42
N GLY A 103 2.61 -6.51 -8.69
CA GLY A 103 1.56 -7.28 -9.33
C GLY A 103 1.16 -8.56 -8.63
N CYS A 104 1.12 -8.56 -7.30
CA CYS A 104 0.87 -9.75 -6.49
C CYS A 104 -0.40 -9.59 -5.64
N THR A 105 -0.78 -10.67 -4.96
CA THR A 105 -1.92 -10.68 -4.05
C THR A 105 -1.46 -11.11 -2.66
N ILE A 106 -1.76 -10.30 -1.66
CA ILE A 106 -1.46 -10.59 -0.26
C ILE A 106 -2.79 -10.75 0.48
N ASP A 107 -3.03 -11.91 1.05
CA ASP A 107 -4.26 -12.18 1.80
C ASP A 107 -4.25 -11.51 3.17
N ASP A 108 -5.40 -11.56 3.84
CA ASP A 108 -5.61 -10.87 5.12
C ASP A 108 -4.63 -11.30 6.21
N ASP A 109 -4.36 -10.40 7.13
CA ASP A 109 -3.63 -10.65 8.37
C ASP A 109 -2.21 -11.22 8.18
N THR A 110 -1.59 -10.88 7.07
CA THR A 110 -0.25 -11.35 6.72
C THR A 110 0.80 -10.33 7.11
N LEU A 111 1.94 -10.80 7.54
CA LEU A 111 3.14 -9.97 7.71
C LEU A 111 4.11 -10.24 6.55
N ILE A 112 4.44 -9.21 5.82
CA ILE A 112 5.51 -9.25 4.83
C ILE A 112 6.76 -8.65 5.49
N GLY A 113 7.77 -9.49 5.68
CA GLY A 113 8.98 -9.08 6.40
C GLY A 113 9.79 -8.02 5.67
N ILE A 114 10.62 -7.32 6.42
CA ILE A 114 11.50 -6.26 5.94
C ILE A 114 12.34 -6.76 4.77
N GLY A 115 12.41 -5.97 3.69
CA GLY A 115 13.27 -6.26 2.55
C GLY A 115 12.77 -7.36 1.62
N SER A 116 11.54 -7.86 1.81
CA SER A 116 10.98 -8.91 0.94
C SER A 116 10.74 -8.39 -0.47
N THR A 117 10.82 -9.31 -1.43
CA THR A 117 10.50 -9.04 -2.83
C THR A 117 9.47 -10.06 -3.31
N ILE A 118 8.31 -9.59 -3.74
CA ILE A 118 7.21 -10.44 -4.21
C ILE A 118 6.77 -9.93 -5.58
N LEU A 119 6.80 -10.80 -6.58
CA LEU A 119 6.64 -10.40 -7.97
C LEU A 119 5.30 -10.88 -8.56
N ASN A 120 5.13 -10.59 -9.86
CA ASN A 120 3.86 -10.77 -10.58
C ASN A 120 3.22 -12.14 -10.35
N LYS A 121 1.90 -12.11 -10.10
CA LYS A 121 1.02 -13.26 -9.93
C LYS A 121 1.31 -14.13 -8.70
N ALA A 122 2.26 -13.75 -7.86
CA ALA A 122 2.46 -14.43 -6.59
C ALA A 122 1.24 -14.21 -5.69
N LYS A 123 0.90 -15.23 -4.91
CA LYS A 123 -0.19 -15.16 -3.94
C LYS A 123 0.33 -15.57 -2.58
N ILE A 124 0.26 -14.67 -1.63
CA ILE A 124 0.66 -14.93 -0.25
C ILE A 124 -0.62 -15.16 0.55
N GLY A 125 -0.72 -16.31 1.17
CA GLY A 125 -1.89 -16.69 1.97
C GLY A 125 -1.95 -15.96 3.30
N LYS A 126 -3.06 -16.20 4.03
CA LYS A 126 -3.31 -15.57 5.33
C LYS A 126 -2.28 -15.97 6.36
N ASN A 127 -2.08 -15.04 7.30
CA ASN A 127 -1.19 -15.22 8.45
C ASN A 127 0.26 -15.43 8.02
#